data_0ffb6abf410e8cba4fd1393b33c24d3e
#
_entry.id   0ffb6abf410e8cba4fd1393b33c24d3e
#
_cell.length_a   1.000
_cell.length_b   1.000
_cell.length_c   1.000
_cell.angle_alpha   90.00
_cell.angle_beta   90.00
_cell.angle_gamma   90.00
#
_symmetry.space_group_name_H-M   'P 1'
#
loop_
_entity.id
_entity.type
_entity.pdbx_description
1 polymer ?
#
loop_
_entity_poly.entity_id
_entity_poly.type
_entity_poly.pdbx_seq_one_letter_code
_entity_poly.pdbx_strand_id
1 'polypeptide(L)'
;MEFASLLAGERWSDHPACTHPLLAAVARHVNDYTSDAGRARLAELIPSVIGLTGDDLHIDARIALGSARLALPVVAADRQRVLAVGVLSCERMLAVLDGRPVGALEEQSRSTLAQVPHAAAWAARFTSAAPASVTSAKHFRRQAAPSIVRNAAQGIAQACVPDPDGMLRTLLVQAIDACAAWAHRDPNLDAGPDPAVWAAACRRTGGFPIMETTRPDALARR
;
A
#
# COMPACT_ATOMS: atom_id res chain seq x y z
N MET A 1 6.12 10.51 -5.23
CA MET A 1 6.06 11.01 -3.82
C MET A 1 6.52 12.47 -3.67
N GLU A 2 7.29 12.96 -4.56
CA GLU A 2 7.81 14.33 -4.60
C GLU A 2 6.72 15.42 -4.55
N PHE A 3 5.56 15.16 -5.17
CA PHE A 3 4.39 16.04 -5.05
C PHE A 3 3.81 16.06 -3.63
N ALA A 4 3.78 14.92 -2.95
CA ALA A 4 3.29 14.87 -1.58
C ALA A 4 4.19 15.70 -0.65
N SER A 5 5.53 15.62 -0.81
CA SER A 5 6.46 16.45 -0.03
C SER A 5 6.28 17.94 -0.31
N LEU A 6 6.10 18.32 -1.59
CA LEU A 6 5.88 19.71 -1.98
C LEU A 6 4.57 20.27 -1.39
N LEU A 7 3.48 19.50 -1.45
CA LEU A 7 2.17 19.90 -0.94
C LEU A 7 2.15 19.99 0.59
N ALA A 8 2.97 19.18 1.26
CA ALA A 8 3.15 19.24 2.71
C ALA A 8 4.09 20.38 3.16
N GLY A 9 4.61 21.18 2.22
CA GLY A 9 5.58 22.24 2.54
C GLY A 9 6.98 21.74 2.86
N GLU A 10 7.28 20.48 2.56
CA GLU A 10 8.60 19.87 2.74
C GLU A 10 9.54 20.16 1.55
N ARG A 11 10.81 19.84 1.73
CA ARG A 11 11.75 19.85 0.61
C ARG A 11 11.35 18.77 -0.40
N TRP A 12 11.52 19.05 -1.68
CA TRP A 12 11.28 18.10 -2.76
C TRP A 12 12.00 16.77 -2.51
N SER A 13 11.24 15.70 -2.29
CA SER A 13 11.76 14.38 -1.93
C SER A 13 10.81 13.27 -2.35
N ASP A 14 11.36 12.15 -2.79
CA ASP A 14 10.62 10.92 -3.03
C ASP A 14 10.41 10.09 -1.72
N HIS A 15 11.01 10.55 -0.62
CA HIS A 15 10.85 10.01 0.73
C HIS A 15 10.33 11.10 1.68
N PRO A 16 9.06 11.54 1.53
CA PRO A 16 8.50 12.59 2.35
C PRO A 16 8.37 12.15 3.81
N ALA A 17 8.66 13.07 4.74
CA ALA A 17 8.47 12.81 6.17
C ALA A 17 6.98 12.82 6.55
N CYS A 18 6.14 13.48 5.76
CA CYS A 18 4.69 13.54 5.94
C CYS A 18 3.93 12.25 5.60
N THR A 19 4.63 11.19 5.20
CA THR A 19 3.99 9.91 4.80
C THR A 19 4.75 8.73 5.40
N HIS A 20 4.02 7.73 5.87
CA HIS A 20 4.60 6.49 6.39
C HIS A 20 5.56 5.85 5.36
N PRO A 21 6.77 5.44 5.73
CA PRO A 21 7.80 4.99 4.77
C PRO A 21 7.37 3.86 3.85
N LEU A 22 6.62 2.87 4.37
CA LEU A 22 6.13 1.75 3.55
C LEU A 22 5.02 2.19 2.60
N LEU A 23 4.12 3.09 3.02
CA LEU A 23 3.10 3.67 2.14
C LEU A 23 3.76 4.47 1.01
N ALA A 24 4.78 5.26 1.31
CA ALA A 24 5.57 5.96 0.31
C ALA A 24 6.25 4.99 -0.68
N ALA A 25 6.73 3.84 -0.21
CA ALA A 25 7.29 2.80 -1.07
C ALA A 25 6.22 2.17 -1.99
N VAL A 26 5.02 1.89 -1.48
CA VAL A 26 3.88 1.44 -2.31
C VAL A 26 3.60 2.45 -3.41
N ALA A 27 3.45 3.72 -3.04
CA ALA A 27 3.11 4.79 -4.00
C ALA A 27 4.18 4.93 -5.11
N ARG A 28 5.49 4.81 -4.77
CA ARG A 28 6.56 4.80 -5.77
C ARG A 28 6.45 3.61 -6.71
N HIS A 29 6.33 2.39 -6.17
CA HIS A 29 6.22 1.19 -7.02
C HIS A 29 4.99 1.24 -7.91
N VAL A 30 3.84 1.68 -7.37
CA VAL A 30 2.62 1.84 -8.17
C VAL A 30 2.85 2.85 -9.29
N ASN A 31 3.44 4.02 -9.00
CA ASN A 31 3.76 5.02 -10.03
C ASN A 31 4.71 4.48 -11.10
N ASP A 32 5.76 3.75 -10.69
CA ASP A 32 6.80 3.25 -11.59
C ASP A 32 6.29 2.16 -12.53
N TYR A 33 5.33 1.36 -12.08
CA TYR A 33 4.77 0.26 -12.85
C TYR A 33 3.45 0.57 -13.57
N THR A 34 2.80 1.69 -13.27
CA THR A 34 1.59 2.14 -13.96
C THR A 34 1.95 2.73 -15.32
N SER A 35 1.17 2.43 -16.35
CA SER A 35 1.33 3.00 -17.69
C SER A 35 1.17 4.52 -17.68
N ASP A 36 1.69 5.20 -18.73
CA ASP A 36 1.54 6.66 -18.86
C ASP A 36 0.06 7.08 -18.87
N ALA A 37 -0.81 6.30 -19.50
CA ALA A 37 -2.24 6.56 -19.54
C ALA A 37 -2.92 6.39 -18.16
N GLY A 38 -2.43 5.44 -17.34
CA GLY A 38 -2.96 5.17 -16.00
C GLY A 38 -2.49 6.18 -14.96
N ARG A 39 -1.30 6.75 -15.16
CA ARG A 39 -0.61 7.61 -14.17
C ARG A 39 -1.39 8.84 -13.76
N ALA A 40 -2.14 9.44 -14.70
CA ALA A 40 -3.00 10.59 -14.41
C ALA A 40 -4.01 10.31 -13.29
N ARG A 41 -4.55 9.08 -13.23
CA ARG A 41 -5.52 8.64 -12.20
C ARG A 41 -4.92 8.48 -10.81
N LEU A 42 -3.60 8.43 -10.68
CA LEU A 42 -2.91 8.35 -9.39
C LEU A 42 -2.81 9.71 -8.70
N ALA A 43 -2.84 10.81 -9.47
CA ALA A 43 -2.72 12.16 -8.94
C ALA A 43 -3.81 12.49 -7.90
N GLU A 44 -5.02 11.98 -8.10
CA GLU A 44 -6.15 12.14 -7.18
C GLU A 44 -5.87 11.58 -5.77
N LEU A 45 -4.96 10.62 -5.66
CA LEU A 45 -4.61 9.96 -4.40
C LEU A 45 -3.51 10.69 -3.62
N ILE A 46 -2.82 11.66 -4.23
CA ILE A 46 -1.71 12.37 -3.59
C ILE A 46 -2.12 13.05 -2.27
N PRO A 47 -3.24 13.78 -2.19
CA PRO A 47 -3.65 14.37 -0.92
C PRO A 47 -3.91 13.35 0.18
N SER A 48 -4.36 12.15 -0.17
CA SER A 48 -4.73 11.10 0.78
C SER A 48 -3.54 10.45 1.49
N VAL A 49 -2.32 10.62 0.99
CA VAL A 49 -1.11 10.06 1.63
C VAL A 49 -0.43 11.06 2.58
N ILE A 50 -0.78 12.35 2.48
CA ILE A 50 -0.19 13.41 3.29
C ILE A 50 -0.72 13.32 4.72
N GLY A 51 0.17 13.40 5.71
CA GLY A 51 -0.17 13.34 7.13
C GLY A 51 -0.39 11.91 7.66
N LEU A 52 -0.33 10.88 6.81
CA LEU A 52 -0.40 9.49 7.26
C LEU A 52 0.97 9.03 7.75
N THR A 53 1.27 9.30 9.02
CA THR A 53 2.53 8.93 9.68
C THR A 53 2.28 8.02 10.88
N GLY A 54 3.31 7.36 11.38
CA GLY A 54 3.24 6.54 12.58
C GLY A 54 4.35 5.49 12.63
N ASP A 55 4.61 4.99 13.83
CA ASP A 55 5.62 3.96 14.09
C ASP A 55 5.02 2.59 14.45
N ASP A 56 3.70 2.48 14.41
CA ASP A 56 3.02 1.25 14.75
C ASP A 56 3.29 0.17 13.68
N LEU A 57 3.80 -0.98 14.12
CA LEU A 57 4.15 -2.09 13.21
C LEU A 57 2.92 -2.73 12.55
N HIS A 58 1.72 -2.50 13.09
CA HIS A 58 0.48 -2.90 12.42
C HIS A 58 0.36 -2.25 11.05
N ILE A 59 0.81 -0.99 10.88
CA ILE A 59 0.80 -0.29 9.59
C ILE A 59 1.60 -1.09 8.55
N ASP A 60 2.85 -1.44 8.89
CA ASP A 60 3.71 -2.21 7.98
C ASP A 60 3.10 -3.57 7.66
N ALA A 61 2.59 -4.27 8.68
CA ALA A 61 2.03 -5.61 8.52
C ALA A 61 0.73 -5.61 7.70
N ARG A 62 -0.15 -4.63 7.92
CA ARG A 62 -1.42 -4.49 7.19
C ARG A 62 -1.23 -4.09 5.75
N ILE A 63 -0.35 -3.12 5.46
CA ILE A 63 0.00 -2.72 4.09
C ILE A 63 0.60 -3.91 3.33
N ALA A 64 1.58 -4.61 3.91
CA ALA A 64 2.23 -5.74 3.27
C ALA A 64 1.25 -6.92 3.05
N LEU A 65 0.39 -7.21 4.04
CA LEU A 65 -0.62 -8.27 3.94
C LEU A 65 -1.65 -7.98 2.85
N GLY A 66 -2.20 -6.77 2.81
CA GLY A 66 -3.14 -6.33 1.78
C GLY A 66 -2.52 -6.43 0.38
N SER A 67 -1.29 -5.96 0.23
CA SER A 67 -0.54 -6.03 -1.02
C SER A 67 -0.34 -7.48 -1.49
N ALA A 68 0.07 -8.37 -0.58
CA ALA A 68 0.27 -9.79 -0.89
C ALA A 68 -1.04 -10.47 -1.28
N ARG A 69 -2.12 -10.25 -0.55
CA ARG A 69 -3.44 -10.83 -0.83
C ARG A 69 -3.98 -10.41 -2.19
N LEU A 70 -3.86 -9.14 -2.55
CA LEU A 70 -4.32 -8.63 -3.83
C LEU A 70 -3.56 -9.24 -5.01
N ALA A 71 -2.25 -9.36 -4.89
CA ALA A 71 -1.39 -9.83 -5.96
C ALA A 71 -1.36 -11.36 -6.11
N LEU A 72 -1.43 -12.09 -5.01
CA LEU A 72 -1.18 -13.54 -4.95
C LEU A 72 -1.95 -14.37 -5.99
N PRO A 73 -3.25 -14.14 -6.26
CA PRO A 73 -4.01 -14.95 -7.21
C PRO A 73 -3.60 -14.75 -8.68
N VAL A 74 -3.00 -13.59 -9.02
CA VAL A 74 -2.81 -13.18 -10.42
C VAL A 74 -1.37 -13.23 -10.90
N VAL A 75 -0.42 -13.32 -9.98
CA VAL A 75 1.01 -13.30 -10.33
C VAL A 75 1.52 -14.66 -10.80
N ALA A 76 2.67 -14.69 -11.48
CA ALA A 76 3.32 -15.91 -11.92
C ALA A 76 3.69 -16.85 -10.75
N ALA A 77 3.79 -18.15 -11.00
CA ALA A 77 3.92 -19.21 -9.98
C ALA A 77 5.14 -19.06 -9.05
N ASP A 78 6.25 -18.52 -9.53
CA ASP A 78 7.43 -18.22 -8.73
C ASP A 78 7.13 -17.12 -7.71
N ARG A 79 6.45 -16.06 -8.13
CA ARG A 79 6.01 -14.96 -7.24
C ARG A 79 4.90 -15.40 -6.30
N GLN A 80 4.02 -16.30 -6.72
CA GLN A 80 2.99 -16.87 -5.83
C GLN A 80 3.65 -17.50 -4.59
N ARG A 81 4.76 -18.22 -4.76
CA ARG A 81 5.50 -18.80 -3.61
C ARG A 81 6.03 -17.71 -2.67
N VAL A 82 6.64 -16.67 -3.23
CA VAL A 82 7.17 -15.54 -2.44
C VAL A 82 6.04 -14.81 -1.69
N LEU A 83 4.93 -14.52 -2.37
CA LEU A 83 3.81 -13.81 -1.77
C LEU A 83 3.03 -14.68 -0.77
N ALA A 84 2.94 -15.99 -0.99
CA ALA A 84 2.35 -16.90 0.00
C ALA A 84 3.16 -16.93 1.31
N VAL A 85 4.51 -16.96 1.22
CA VAL A 85 5.37 -16.76 2.40
C VAL A 85 5.13 -15.39 3.02
N GLY A 86 4.97 -14.36 2.19
CA GLY A 86 4.63 -13.01 2.64
C GLY A 86 3.35 -12.96 3.45
N VAL A 87 2.26 -13.57 2.96
CA VAL A 87 0.99 -13.67 3.69
C VAL A 87 1.19 -14.33 5.05
N LEU A 88 1.83 -15.52 5.09
CA LEU A 88 2.08 -16.23 6.34
C LEU A 88 2.95 -15.43 7.32
N SER A 89 3.94 -14.69 6.80
CA SER A 89 4.82 -13.85 7.62
C SER A 89 4.08 -12.65 8.21
N CYS A 90 3.22 -11.99 7.43
CA CYS A 90 2.39 -10.88 7.91
C CYS A 90 1.36 -11.35 8.95
N GLU A 91 0.67 -12.46 8.70
CA GLU A 91 -0.28 -13.05 9.63
C GLU A 91 0.38 -13.44 10.97
N ARG A 92 1.58 -14.01 10.89
CA ARG A 92 2.37 -14.31 12.09
C ARG A 92 2.73 -13.05 12.87
N MET A 93 3.16 -11.99 12.18
CA MET A 93 3.48 -10.69 12.80
C MET A 93 2.25 -10.11 13.49
N LEU A 94 1.12 -10.05 12.79
CA LEU A 94 -0.14 -9.57 13.36
C LEU A 94 -0.62 -10.42 14.53
N ALA A 95 -0.49 -11.75 14.44
CA ALA A 95 -0.84 -12.63 15.55
C ALA A 95 -0.02 -12.32 16.83
N VAL A 96 1.28 -12.03 16.66
CA VAL A 96 2.15 -11.62 17.78
C VAL A 96 1.73 -10.26 18.33
N LEU A 97 1.46 -9.28 17.47
CA LEU A 97 1.06 -7.93 17.88
C LEU A 97 -0.31 -7.93 18.59
N ASP A 98 -1.25 -8.71 18.08
CA ASP A 98 -2.61 -8.82 18.62
C ASP A 98 -2.74 -9.82 19.78
N GLY A 99 -1.67 -10.50 20.18
CA GLY A 99 -1.72 -11.57 21.20
C GLY A 99 -2.55 -12.79 20.77
N ARG A 100 -2.73 -13.03 19.47
CA ARG A 100 -3.44 -14.18 18.90
C ARG A 100 -2.54 -15.41 18.81
N PRO A 101 -3.10 -16.63 18.77
CA PRO A 101 -2.31 -17.84 18.56
C PRO A 101 -1.47 -17.75 17.26
N VAL A 102 -0.19 -18.10 17.37
CA VAL A 102 0.70 -18.15 16.20
C VAL A 102 0.20 -19.24 15.25
N GLY A 103 0.00 -18.85 13.99
CA GLY A 103 -0.58 -19.73 12.95
C GLY A 103 -2.08 -19.52 12.74
N ALA A 104 -2.76 -18.73 13.59
CA ALA A 104 -4.11 -18.27 13.26
C ALA A 104 -4.07 -17.33 12.04
N LEU A 105 -4.82 -17.68 11.02
CA LEU A 105 -4.97 -16.87 9.80
C LEU A 105 -6.33 -16.18 9.81
N GLU A 106 -6.36 -14.95 9.32
CA GLU A 106 -7.63 -14.29 9.00
C GLU A 106 -8.35 -15.02 7.86
N GLU A 107 -9.68 -14.95 7.84
CA GLU A 107 -10.52 -15.62 6.84
C GLU A 107 -10.11 -15.24 5.40
N GLN A 108 -9.85 -13.95 5.19
CA GLN A 108 -9.43 -13.46 3.89
C GLN A 108 -8.08 -14.03 3.44
N SER A 109 -7.13 -14.24 4.36
CA SER A 109 -5.85 -14.91 4.06
C SER A 109 -6.05 -16.37 3.71
N ARG A 110 -6.91 -17.09 4.45
CA ARG A 110 -7.25 -18.49 4.13
C ARG A 110 -7.85 -18.61 2.75
N SER A 111 -8.85 -17.77 2.45
CA SER A 111 -9.51 -17.75 1.13
C SER A 111 -8.53 -17.44 0.00
N THR A 112 -7.63 -16.48 0.19
CA THR A 112 -6.63 -16.13 -0.83
C THR A 112 -5.62 -17.27 -1.04
N LEU A 113 -5.11 -17.87 0.03
CA LEU A 113 -4.18 -19.00 -0.07
C LEU A 113 -4.84 -20.25 -0.69
N ALA A 114 -6.14 -20.45 -0.49
CA ALA A 114 -6.89 -21.55 -1.11
C ALA A 114 -6.97 -21.43 -2.64
N GLN A 115 -6.84 -20.24 -3.21
CA GLN A 115 -6.81 -20.02 -4.66
C GLN A 115 -5.47 -20.46 -5.29
N VAL A 116 -4.41 -20.62 -4.50
CA VAL A 116 -3.06 -20.97 -4.95
C VAL A 116 -2.48 -22.14 -4.14
N PRO A 117 -3.14 -23.33 -4.12
CA PRO A 117 -2.85 -24.42 -3.18
C PRO A 117 -1.41 -24.91 -3.26
N HIS A 118 -0.80 -24.94 -4.44
CA HIS A 118 0.61 -25.36 -4.60
C HIS A 118 1.58 -24.39 -3.95
N ALA A 119 1.39 -23.07 -4.15
CA ALA A 119 2.20 -22.05 -3.52
C ALA A 119 1.99 -22.00 -2.02
N ALA A 120 0.75 -22.13 -1.55
CA ALA A 120 0.40 -22.18 -0.14
C ALA A 120 1.06 -23.40 0.58
N ALA A 121 0.97 -24.59 0.00
CA ALA A 121 1.61 -25.79 0.54
C ALA A 121 3.14 -25.66 0.58
N TRP A 122 3.73 -25.06 -0.46
CA TRP A 122 5.17 -24.80 -0.48
C TRP A 122 5.57 -23.81 0.61
N ALA A 123 4.84 -22.69 0.74
CA ALA A 123 5.09 -21.67 1.74
C ALA A 123 4.96 -22.21 3.17
N ALA A 124 3.96 -23.04 3.43
CA ALA A 124 3.77 -23.69 4.74
C ALA A 124 4.98 -24.56 5.11
N ARG A 125 5.48 -25.41 4.18
CA ARG A 125 6.68 -26.21 4.40
C ARG A 125 7.92 -25.35 4.60
N PHE A 126 8.10 -24.29 3.80
CA PHE A 126 9.23 -23.39 3.92
C PHE A 126 9.25 -22.68 5.26
N THR A 127 8.11 -22.15 5.72
CA THR A 127 8.01 -21.44 7.00
C THR A 127 8.11 -22.37 8.20
N SER A 128 7.67 -23.62 8.12
CA SER A 128 7.83 -24.61 9.19
C SER A 128 9.26 -25.14 9.34
N ALA A 129 10.02 -25.16 8.26
CA ALA A 129 11.44 -25.55 8.29
C ALA A 129 12.36 -24.41 8.78
N ALA A 130 11.89 -23.16 8.71
CA ALA A 130 12.62 -22.03 9.25
C ALA A 130 12.62 -22.08 10.79
N PRO A 131 13.76 -21.83 11.47
CA PRO A 131 13.79 -21.79 12.91
C PRO A 131 12.74 -20.79 13.43
N ALA A 132 12.14 -21.12 14.57
CA ALA A 132 11.08 -20.32 15.22
C ALA A 132 11.57 -18.92 15.68
N SER A 133 12.75 -18.49 15.27
CA SER A 133 13.22 -17.14 15.49
C SER A 133 12.19 -16.20 14.88
N VAL A 134 11.39 -15.61 15.73
CA VAL A 134 10.48 -14.51 15.38
C VAL A 134 11.30 -13.52 14.57
N THR A 135 10.93 -13.31 13.32
CA THR A 135 11.48 -12.23 12.52
C THR A 135 11.33 -10.97 13.35
N SER A 136 12.45 -10.37 13.78
CA SER A 136 12.35 -9.20 14.66
C SER A 136 11.54 -8.11 13.95
N ALA A 137 10.80 -7.31 14.73
CA ALA A 137 10.04 -6.17 14.22
C ALA A 137 10.89 -5.29 13.28
N LYS A 138 12.15 -5.08 13.66
CA LYS A 138 13.12 -4.31 12.85
C LYS A 138 13.42 -4.97 11.50
N HIS A 139 13.60 -6.29 11.45
CA HIS A 139 13.84 -7.02 10.19
C HIS A 139 12.59 -7.02 9.32
N PHE A 140 11.41 -7.24 9.92
CA PHE A 140 10.14 -7.20 9.21
C PHE A 140 9.94 -5.83 8.53
N ARG A 141 10.07 -4.73 9.29
CA ARG A 141 9.91 -3.36 8.78
C ARG A 141 10.91 -3.01 7.70
N ARG A 142 12.20 -3.38 7.86
CA ARG A 142 13.27 -2.96 6.95
C ARG A 142 13.42 -3.84 5.72
N GLN A 143 13.00 -5.09 5.77
CA GLN A 143 13.27 -6.05 4.69
C GLN A 143 12.03 -6.79 4.21
N ALA A 144 11.28 -7.45 5.12
CA ALA A 144 10.18 -8.32 4.72
C ALA A 144 9.03 -7.51 4.09
N ALA A 145 8.51 -6.52 4.79
CA ALA A 145 7.38 -5.72 4.31
C ALA A 145 7.69 -4.98 3.00
N PRO A 146 8.82 -4.27 2.83
CA PRO A 146 9.19 -3.66 1.55
C PRO A 146 9.37 -4.68 0.42
N SER A 147 9.93 -5.86 0.71
CA SER A 147 10.09 -6.91 -0.29
C SER A 147 8.74 -7.46 -0.76
N ILE A 148 7.79 -7.67 0.15
CA ILE A 148 6.42 -8.13 -0.17
C ILE A 148 5.73 -7.11 -1.08
N VAL A 149 5.73 -5.84 -0.71
CA VAL A 149 5.13 -4.76 -1.48
C VAL A 149 5.71 -4.66 -2.89
N ARG A 150 7.04 -4.68 -3.01
CA ARG A 150 7.71 -4.65 -4.30
C ARG A 150 7.33 -5.85 -5.18
N ASN A 151 7.33 -7.07 -4.62
CA ASN A 151 6.95 -8.28 -5.36
C ASN A 151 5.48 -8.25 -5.78
N ALA A 152 4.59 -7.69 -4.95
CA ALA A 152 3.19 -7.52 -5.27
C ALA A 152 2.99 -6.53 -6.44
N ALA A 153 3.53 -5.32 -6.34
CA ALA A 153 3.39 -4.30 -7.37
C ALA A 153 3.99 -4.76 -8.71
N GLN A 154 5.22 -5.26 -8.69
CA GLN A 154 5.88 -5.78 -9.89
C GLN A 154 5.15 -6.99 -10.47
N GLY A 155 4.64 -7.86 -9.60
CA GLY A 155 3.88 -9.04 -10.03
C GLY A 155 2.57 -8.67 -10.73
N ILE A 156 1.82 -7.70 -10.20
CA ILE A 156 0.60 -7.17 -10.84
C ILE A 156 0.92 -6.56 -12.20
N ALA A 157 1.96 -5.74 -12.29
CA ALA A 157 2.37 -5.10 -13.54
C ALA A 157 2.75 -6.11 -14.65
N GLN A 158 3.23 -7.29 -14.27
CA GLN A 158 3.63 -8.37 -15.17
C GLN A 158 2.55 -9.44 -15.34
N ALA A 159 1.42 -9.31 -14.65
CA ALA A 159 0.35 -10.29 -14.70
C ALA A 159 -0.45 -10.19 -16.00
N CYS A 160 -0.93 -11.34 -16.48
CA CYS A 160 -1.80 -11.42 -17.64
C CYS A 160 -3.25 -11.14 -17.22
N VAL A 161 -3.53 -9.90 -16.79
CA VAL A 161 -4.86 -9.44 -16.36
C VAL A 161 -5.37 -8.34 -17.26
N PRO A 162 -6.70 -8.15 -17.37
CA PRO A 162 -7.28 -7.13 -18.27
C PRO A 162 -6.90 -5.69 -17.93
N ASP A 163 -6.76 -5.35 -16.64
CA ASP A 163 -6.47 -3.99 -16.16
C ASP A 163 -5.42 -4.02 -15.03
N PRO A 164 -4.13 -4.14 -15.38
CA PRO A 164 -3.05 -4.08 -14.38
C PRO A 164 -2.96 -2.69 -13.72
N ASP A 165 -3.23 -1.60 -14.44
CA ASP A 165 -3.21 -0.25 -13.89
C ASP A 165 -4.29 -0.05 -12.83
N GLY A 166 -5.49 -0.56 -13.07
CA GLY A 166 -6.58 -0.53 -12.10
C GLY A 166 -6.26 -1.35 -10.85
N MET A 167 -5.59 -2.50 -11.00
CA MET A 167 -5.14 -3.30 -9.87
C MET A 167 -4.03 -2.59 -9.08
N LEU A 168 -3.08 -1.94 -9.75
CA LEU A 168 -2.04 -1.13 -9.10
C LEU A 168 -2.64 0.04 -8.32
N ARG A 169 -3.63 0.73 -8.91
CA ARG A 169 -4.38 1.77 -8.22
C ARG A 169 -5.11 1.22 -6.98
N THR A 170 -5.74 0.06 -7.11
CA THR A 170 -6.42 -0.61 -5.98
C THR A 170 -5.42 -0.96 -4.86
N LEU A 171 -4.22 -1.43 -5.22
CA LEU A 171 -3.15 -1.71 -4.26
C LEU A 171 -2.78 -0.46 -3.45
N LEU A 172 -2.64 0.69 -4.11
CA LEU A 172 -2.34 1.95 -3.43
C LEU A 172 -3.50 2.42 -2.53
N VAL A 173 -4.75 2.34 -3.00
CA VAL A 173 -5.93 2.70 -2.20
C VAL A 173 -6.00 1.84 -0.93
N GLN A 174 -5.87 0.52 -1.06
CA GLN A 174 -5.88 -0.38 0.10
C GLN A 174 -4.73 -0.08 1.09
N ALA A 175 -3.56 0.30 0.58
CA ALA A 175 -2.43 0.69 1.43
C ALA A 175 -2.69 2.02 2.17
N ILE A 176 -3.34 2.99 1.53
CA ILE A 176 -3.79 4.23 2.16
C ILE A 176 -4.78 3.92 3.28
N ASP A 177 -5.81 3.12 3.00
CA ASP A 177 -6.85 2.75 3.97
C ASP A 177 -6.25 2.00 5.18
N ALA A 178 -5.35 1.04 4.91
CA ALA A 178 -4.66 0.30 5.96
C ALA A 178 -3.77 1.21 6.82
N CYS A 179 -3.09 2.18 6.21
CA CYS A 179 -2.31 3.17 6.94
C CYS A 179 -3.20 4.09 7.76
N ALA A 180 -4.28 4.62 7.18
CA ALA A 180 -5.20 5.55 7.83
C ALA A 180 -5.90 4.95 9.08
N ALA A 181 -6.09 3.62 9.11
CA ALA A 181 -6.68 2.93 10.26
C ALA A 181 -5.79 2.96 11.52
N TRP A 182 -4.49 3.13 11.37
CA TRP A 182 -3.50 3.04 12.46
C TRP A 182 -2.61 4.28 12.56
N ALA A 183 -2.58 5.13 11.54
CA ALA A 183 -1.76 6.32 11.52
C ALA A 183 -2.32 7.37 12.48
N HIS A 184 -1.44 8.09 13.15
CA HIS A 184 -1.81 9.33 13.81
C HIS A 184 -1.88 10.42 12.73
N ARG A 185 -3.08 10.96 12.48
CA ARG A 185 -3.23 12.15 11.64
C ARG A 185 -2.78 13.37 12.43
N ASP A 186 -1.83 14.12 11.87
CA ASP A 186 -1.50 15.44 12.39
C ASP A 186 -2.66 16.40 12.08
N PRO A 187 -3.37 16.95 13.11
CA PRO A 187 -4.48 17.86 12.90
C PRO A 187 -4.11 19.11 12.08
N ASN A 188 -2.83 19.50 12.11
CA ASN A 188 -2.36 20.66 11.36
C ASN A 188 -2.19 20.38 9.85
N LEU A 189 -2.16 19.10 9.44
CA LEU A 189 -2.11 18.68 8.04
C LEU A 189 -3.49 18.29 7.48
N ASP A 190 -4.52 18.26 8.31
CA ASP A 190 -5.90 17.92 7.92
C ASP A 190 -6.58 18.98 7.04
N ALA A 191 -5.99 20.19 6.93
CA ALA A 191 -6.54 21.29 6.13
C ALA A 191 -6.48 21.03 4.60
N GLY A 192 -5.90 19.93 4.15
CA GLY A 192 -5.66 19.67 2.73
C GLY A 192 -4.61 20.61 2.14
N PRO A 193 -4.05 20.30 0.98
CA PRO A 193 -3.12 21.20 0.32
C PRO A 193 -3.85 22.49 -0.08
N ASP A 194 -3.18 23.65 0.14
CA ASP A 194 -3.66 24.93 -0.36
C ASP A 194 -4.01 24.80 -1.86
N PRO A 195 -5.25 25.12 -2.28
CA PRO A 195 -5.67 25.02 -3.67
C PRO A 195 -4.76 25.75 -4.65
N ALA A 196 -4.13 26.86 -4.22
CA ALA A 196 -3.21 27.62 -5.04
C ALA A 196 -1.87 26.89 -5.20
N VAL A 197 -1.37 26.24 -4.15
CA VAL A 197 -0.15 25.40 -4.18
C VAL A 197 -0.40 24.17 -5.04
N TRP A 198 -1.57 23.54 -4.92
CA TRP A 198 -1.99 22.43 -5.77
C TRP A 198 -2.04 22.81 -7.25
N ALA A 199 -2.74 23.91 -7.57
CA ALA A 199 -2.82 24.40 -8.95
C ALA A 199 -1.45 24.80 -9.51
N ALA A 200 -0.55 25.36 -8.71
CA ALA A 200 0.81 25.68 -9.12
C ALA A 200 1.66 24.42 -9.39
N ALA A 201 1.51 23.38 -8.58
CA ALA A 201 2.17 22.10 -8.76
C ALA A 201 1.69 21.41 -10.06
N CYS A 202 0.38 21.37 -10.30
CA CYS A 202 -0.21 20.83 -11.52
C CYS A 202 0.28 21.56 -12.79
N ARG A 203 0.41 22.88 -12.75
CA ARG A 203 0.96 23.66 -13.88
C ARG A 203 2.41 23.32 -14.20
N ARG A 204 3.24 23.02 -13.22
CA ARG A 204 4.66 22.67 -13.41
C ARG A 204 4.88 21.31 -14.08
N THR A 205 3.90 20.43 -14.05
CA THR A 205 3.97 19.05 -14.58
C THR A 205 3.23 18.84 -15.89
N GLY A 206 2.81 19.91 -16.57
CA GLY A 206 2.17 19.78 -17.87
C GLY A 206 0.67 19.47 -17.83
N GLY A 207 0.01 19.76 -16.70
CA GLY A 207 -1.45 19.81 -16.61
C GLY A 207 -2.12 18.46 -16.35
N PHE A 208 -2.52 18.25 -15.09
CA PHE A 208 -3.65 17.36 -14.82
C PHE A 208 -4.95 18.16 -14.96
N PRO A 209 -6.01 17.61 -15.57
CA PRO A 209 -7.29 18.30 -15.64
C PRO A 209 -7.81 18.55 -14.23
N ILE A 210 -8.14 19.80 -13.95
CA ILE A 210 -8.79 20.20 -12.69
C ILE A 210 -10.18 19.59 -12.75
N MET A 211 -10.46 18.58 -11.93
CA MET A 211 -11.85 18.22 -11.66
C MET A 211 -12.43 19.35 -10.80
N GLU A 212 -13.36 20.11 -11.39
CA GLU A 212 -14.24 21.00 -10.62
C GLU A 212 -14.92 20.16 -9.55
N THR A 213 -14.60 20.41 -8.28
CA THR A 213 -15.37 19.92 -7.16
C THR A 213 -16.71 20.62 -7.20
N THR A 214 -17.68 19.99 -7.85
CA THR A 214 -19.08 20.38 -7.72
C THR A 214 -19.47 20.09 -6.27
N ARG A 215 -19.44 21.11 -5.42
CA ARG A 215 -20.09 21.07 -4.13
C ARG A 215 -21.56 20.74 -4.38
N PRO A 216 -22.16 19.75 -3.69
CA PRO A 216 -23.59 19.67 -3.62
C PRO A 216 -24.07 20.72 -2.61
N ASP A 217 -24.28 21.94 -3.07
CA ASP A 217 -25.00 22.93 -2.31
C ASP A 217 -26.51 22.78 -2.58
N ALA A 218 -27.25 22.86 -1.48
CA ALA A 218 -28.65 23.23 -1.41
C ALA A 218 -29.72 22.16 -1.70
N LEU A 219 -30.04 21.38 -0.70
CA LEU A 219 -31.45 21.07 -0.41
C LEU A 219 -31.72 21.35 1.08
N ALA A 220 -31.76 22.65 1.40
CA ALA A 220 -32.46 23.14 2.58
C ALA A 220 -33.48 24.18 2.14
N ARG A 221 -34.75 23.97 2.55
CA ARG A 221 -35.91 24.84 2.49
C ARG A 221 -36.85 24.62 1.30
N ARG A 222 -37.78 23.70 1.45
CA ARG A 222 -39.23 24.06 1.63
C ARG A 222 -39.99 22.86 2.15
#